data_645a58f221856baee67f6b946f136ed1
#
_entry.id   645a58f221856baee67f6b946f136ed1
#
_cell.length_a   1.000
_cell.length_b   1.000
_cell.length_c   1.000
_cell.angle_alpha   90.00
_cell.angle_beta   90.00
_cell.angle_gamma   90.00
#
_symmetry.space_group_name_H-M   'P 1'
#
loop_
_entity.id
_entity.type
_entity.pdbx_description
1 polymer ?
#
loop_
_entity_poly.entity_id
_entity_poly.type
_entity_poly.pdbx_seq_one_letter_code
_entity_poly.pdbx_strand_id
1 'polypeptide(L)'
;MDTLNNQSGTIYAEVTNMNESSSGDMNLKATVMDYYPANQAKTGEEVLAKVPAVTFLFWIVKIAATTLGETGGDAVSMSMNLGYLVGTAIFAAIFIGLAVAQIRVTTFNPYLYWLTIIATTTVGTTMADFADRSLGIGYAGGSLFLLTLLLMSLFVWYRTMGSISVETVNSPKTEMFYWITIMFSQTLGTALGDWTADTAGIGYTGGALVFGALLAVVAAGFFFTKISRTLLFWAAFILTRPLGATLGDFLDKPLSSGGLALSRFAASGVLLVFIGGAIVLFKHRAATKAH
;
A
#
# COMPACT_ATOMS: atom_id res chain seq x y z
N MET A 1 -13.95 -22.38 34.73
CA MET A 1 -13.07 -21.32 34.22
C MET A 1 -12.79 -20.22 35.27
N ASP A 2 -13.31 -20.39 36.48
CA ASP A 2 -13.28 -19.38 37.56
C ASP A 2 -12.19 -19.57 38.63
N THR A 3 -11.34 -20.58 38.51
CA THR A 3 -10.32 -20.87 39.52
C THR A 3 -8.93 -20.26 39.25
N LEU A 4 -8.66 -19.77 38.03
CA LEU A 4 -7.36 -19.16 37.68
C LEU A 4 -7.31 -17.64 37.92
N ASN A 5 -8.48 -16.99 37.98
CA ASN A 5 -8.56 -15.53 38.15
C ASN A 5 -8.46 -15.12 39.63
N ASN A 6 -8.64 -16.03 40.56
CA ASN A 6 -8.59 -15.73 41.99
C ASN A 6 -7.17 -15.86 42.59
N GLN A 7 -6.26 -16.54 41.92
CA GLN A 7 -4.86 -16.65 42.39
C GLN A 7 -4.00 -15.44 42.03
N SER A 8 -4.28 -14.76 40.90
CA SER A 8 -3.55 -13.57 40.52
C SER A 8 -3.86 -12.35 41.39
N GLY A 9 -5.11 -12.20 41.83
CA GLY A 9 -5.54 -11.12 42.74
C GLY A 9 -4.90 -11.22 44.13
N THR A 10 -4.73 -12.44 44.64
CA THR A 10 -4.14 -12.68 45.97
C THR A 10 -2.64 -12.43 45.96
N ILE A 11 -1.93 -12.73 44.89
CA ILE A 11 -0.48 -12.49 44.75
C ILE A 11 -0.18 -10.97 44.69
N TYR A 12 -1.01 -10.17 43.99
CA TYR A 12 -0.82 -8.71 43.98
C TYR A 12 -1.09 -8.04 45.32
N ALA A 13 -2.03 -8.53 46.11
CA ALA A 13 -2.33 -8.00 47.42
C ALA A 13 -1.22 -8.31 48.43
N GLU A 14 -0.56 -9.48 48.32
CA GLU A 14 0.54 -9.87 49.23
C GLU A 14 1.83 -9.11 48.93
N VAL A 15 2.12 -8.81 47.66
CA VAL A 15 3.31 -8.02 47.26
C VAL A 15 3.20 -6.55 47.68
N THR A 16 1.97 -5.99 47.69
CA THR A 16 1.77 -4.58 48.10
C THR A 16 1.91 -4.39 49.64
N ASN A 17 1.57 -5.40 50.45
CA ASN A 17 1.70 -5.32 51.90
C ASN A 17 3.13 -5.59 52.40
N MET A 18 4.03 -6.13 51.60
CA MET A 18 5.42 -6.39 51.98
C MET A 18 6.37 -5.18 51.82
N ASN A 19 5.89 -4.09 51.22
CA ASN A 19 6.73 -2.92 50.90
C ASN A 19 6.87 -1.93 52.10
N GLU A 20 6.29 -2.21 53.26
CA GLU A 20 6.35 -1.32 54.44
C GLU A 20 7.27 -1.78 55.60
N SER A 21 8.01 -2.86 55.51
CA SER A 21 8.97 -3.24 56.53
C SER A 21 10.37 -3.48 55.97
N SER A 22 11.15 -2.47 56.11
CA SER A 22 12.60 -2.31 56.29
C SER A 22 13.54 -3.55 56.29
N SER A 23 14.57 -3.45 55.45
CA SER A 23 15.95 -3.99 55.60
C SER A 23 16.27 -5.45 55.24
N GLY A 24 15.38 -6.19 54.55
CA GLY A 24 15.73 -7.51 54.02
C GLY A 24 15.89 -7.56 52.48
N ASP A 25 16.02 -6.44 51.80
CA ASP A 25 15.58 -6.18 50.42
C ASP A 25 16.54 -6.61 49.31
N MET A 26 17.74 -7.10 49.58
CA MET A 26 18.68 -7.51 48.52
C MET A 26 18.54 -8.97 48.13
N ASN A 27 18.08 -9.82 49.03
CA ASN A 27 17.97 -11.27 48.76
C ASN A 27 16.64 -11.64 48.09
N LEU A 28 15.57 -10.85 48.35
CA LEU A 28 14.26 -11.12 47.72
C LEU A 28 14.23 -10.70 46.24
N LYS A 29 14.94 -9.62 45.88
CA LYS A 29 15.07 -9.19 44.48
C LYS A 29 15.84 -10.20 43.64
N ALA A 30 16.88 -10.83 44.21
CA ALA A 30 17.62 -11.90 43.56
C ALA A 30 16.74 -13.14 43.34
N THR A 31 15.96 -13.55 44.35
CA THR A 31 15.07 -14.74 44.25
C THR A 31 13.89 -14.54 43.31
N VAL A 32 13.35 -13.31 43.21
CA VAL A 32 12.26 -13.01 42.24
C VAL A 32 12.79 -12.93 40.80
N MET A 33 14.05 -12.47 40.61
CA MET A 33 14.66 -12.48 39.25
C MET A 33 15.01 -13.89 38.77
N ASP A 34 15.34 -14.84 39.68
CA ASP A 34 15.62 -16.22 39.30
C ASP A 34 14.33 -17.05 39.00
N TYR A 35 13.16 -16.61 39.48
CA TYR A 35 11.88 -17.29 39.18
C TYR A 35 11.22 -16.85 37.89
N TYR A 36 11.65 -15.72 37.30
CA TYR A 36 11.27 -15.37 35.95
C TYR A 36 12.33 -15.92 34.98
N PRO A 37 12.08 -17.04 34.29
CA PRO A 37 13.07 -17.57 33.38
C PRO A 37 13.38 -16.51 32.34
N ALA A 38 14.67 -16.33 32.06
CA ALA A 38 15.24 -15.41 31.06
C ALA A 38 14.69 -15.59 29.61
N ASN A 39 13.62 -16.36 29.48
CA ASN A 39 12.89 -16.63 28.23
C ASN A 39 11.89 -15.53 27.86
N GLN A 40 11.60 -14.55 28.74
CA GLN A 40 10.80 -13.38 28.38
C GLN A 40 11.63 -12.21 27.83
N ALA A 41 12.95 -12.25 27.96
CA ALA A 41 13.82 -11.23 27.37
C ALA A 41 14.07 -11.43 25.85
N LYS A 42 13.56 -12.51 25.25
CA LYS A 42 13.65 -12.78 23.80
C LYS A 42 12.37 -12.48 23.01
N THR A 43 11.30 -12.01 23.63
CA THR A 43 10.05 -11.65 22.95
C THR A 43 9.94 -10.17 22.56
N GLY A 44 11.04 -9.46 22.59
CA GLY A 44 11.16 -8.09 22.07
C GLY A 44 11.58 -8.03 20.58
N GLU A 45 11.37 -9.05 19.78
CA GLU A 45 11.41 -8.88 18.34
C GLU A 45 10.22 -7.99 17.96
N GLU A 46 10.51 -6.71 17.72
CA GLU A 46 9.54 -5.82 17.08
C GLU A 46 9.07 -6.50 15.81
N VAL A 47 7.79 -6.88 15.78
CA VAL A 47 7.19 -7.46 14.57
C VAL A 47 7.11 -6.34 13.55
N LEU A 48 8.13 -6.23 12.72
CA LEU A 48 8.23 -5.22 11.68
C LEU A 48 7.11 -5.39 10.66
N ALA A 49 6.59 -4.28 10.17
CA ALA A 49 5.64 -4.30 9.07
C ALA A 49 6.28 -4.93 7.83
N LYS A 50 5.47 -5.63 7.02
CA LYS A 50 5.91 -6.19 5.73
C LYS A 50 5.73 -5.20 4.57
N VAL A 51 5.65 -3.92 4.90
CA VAL A 51 5.55 -2.78 3.99
C VAL A 51 6.81 -1.93 4.14
N PRO A 52 7.38 -1.35 3.08
CA PRO A 52 8.55 -0.50 3.19
C PRO A 52 8.26 0.77 3.97
N ALA A 53 9.29 1.30 4.63
CA ALA A 53 9.23 2.62 5.27
C ALA A 53 8.84 3.70 4.23
N VAL A 54 7.90 4.55 4.62
CA VAL A 54 7.36 5.61 3.77
C VAL A 54 8.34 6.78 3.73
N THR A 55 9.25 6.75 2.77
CA THR A 55 10.28 7.76 2.53
C THR A 55 9.99 8.53 1.23
N PHE A 56 10.75 9.58 0.94
CA PHE A 56 10.67 10.26 -0.35
C PHE A 56 10.92 9.30 -1.53
N LEU A 57 11.89 8.41 -1.40
CA LEU A 57 12.17 7.39 -2.40
C LEU A 57 10.98 6.45 -2.63
N PHE A 58 10.26 6.08 -1.54
CA PHE A 58 9.03 5.27 -1.66
C PHE A 58 8.04 5.90 -2.63
N TRP A 59 7.81 7.22 -2.52
CA TRP A 59 6.87 7.92 -3.40
C TRP A 59 7.35 8.00 -4.84
N ILE A 60 8.65 8.22 -5.08
CA ILE A 60 9.22 8.21 -6.42
C ILE A 60 9.04 6.84 -7.08
N VAL A 61 9.41 5.76 -6.39
CA VAL A 61 9.25 4.39 -6.90
C VAL A 61 7.77 4.05 -7.08
N LYS A 62 6.89 4.53 -6.18
CA LYS A 62 5.44 4.33 -6.27
C LYS A 62 4.85 4.99 -7.52
N ILE A 63 5.23 6.24 -7.82
CA ILE A 63 4.78 6.95 -9.04
C ILE A 63 5.30 6.20 -10.28
N ALA A 64 6.58 5.85 -10.32
CA ALA A 64 7.13 5.07 -11.43
C ALA A 64 6.41 3.72 -11.62
N ALA A 65 6.08 3.01 -10.51
CA ALA A 65 5.36 1.75 -10.57
C ALA A 65 3.92 1.92 -11.09
N THR A 66 3.23 3.01 -10.73
CA THR A 66 1.88 3.29 -11.24
C THR A 66 1.89 3.71 -12.71
N THR A 67 2.91 4.46 -13.15
CA THR A 67 3.14 4.80 -14.55
C THR A 67 3.46 3.53 -15.37
N LEU A 68 4.30 2.64 -14.83
CA LEU A 68 4.60 1.34 -15.44
C LEU A 68 3.33 0.47 -15.57
N GLY A 69 2.46 0.49 -14.55
CA GLY A 69 1.20 -0.24 -14.59
C GLY A 69 0.32 0.19 -15.75
N GLU A 70 0.31 1.50 -16.08
CA GLU A 70 -0.41 2.04 -17.22
C GLU A 70 0.22 1.59 -18.52
N THR A 71 1.48 1.96 -18.77
CA THR A 71 2.16 1.62 -20.04
C THR A 71 2.27 0.11 -20.25
N GLY A 72 2.48 -0.70 -19.20
CA GLY A 72 2.58 -2.14 -19.24
C GLY A 72 1.23 -2.84 -19.46
N GLY A 73 0.16 -2.34 -18.83
CA GLY A 73 -1.20 -2.79 -19.06
C GLY A 73 -1.63 -2.59 -20.52
N ASP A 74 -1.39 -1.39 -21.03
CA ASP A 74 -1.65 -1.02 -22.41
C ASP A 74 -0.78 -1.80 -23.43
N ALA A 75 0.48 -2.08 -23.06
CA ALA A 75 1.34 -2.90 -23.91
C ALA A 75 0.74 -4.28 -24.14
N VAL A 76 0.20 -4.93 -23.10
CA VAL A 76 -0.39 -6.27 -23.21
C VAL A 76 -1.80 -6.22 -23.84
N SER A 77 -2.66 -5.34 -23.35
CA SER A 77 -4.05 -5.28 -23.81
C SER A 77 -4.18 -4.72 -25.23
N MET A 78 -3.43 -3.66 -25.56
CA MET A 78 -3.55 -2.92 -26.81
C MET A 78 -2.45 -3.28 -27.82
N SER A 79 -1.15 -3.19 -27.44
CA SER A 79 -0.05 -3.38 -28.39
C SER A 79 0.14 -4.85 -28.78
N MET A 80 -0.05 -5.79 -27.83
CA MET A 80 -0.07 -7.23 -28.13
C MET A 80 -1.45 -7.71 -28.60
N ASN A 81 -2.43 -6.81 -28.65
CA ASN A 81 -3.81 -7.08 -29.12
C ASN A 81 -4.51 -8.24 -28.40
N LEU A 82 -4.19 -8.47 -27.10
CA LEU A 82 -4.84 -9.50 -26.28
C LEU A 82 -6.22 -9.07 -25.76
N GLY A 83 -6.50 -7.77 -25.77
CA GLY A 83 -7.71 -7.16 -25.24
C GLY A 83 -7.69 -7.03 -23.71
N TYR A 84 -8.59 -6.20 -23.19
CA TYR A 84 -8.62 -5.84 -21.78
C TYR A 84 -8.99 -7.01 -20.85
N LEU A 85 -9.94 -7.87 -21.25
CA LEU A 85 -10.36 -9.01 -20.44
C LEU A 85 -9.22 -10.02 -20.24
N VAL A 86 -8.50 -10.37 -21.32
CA VAL A 86 -7.39 -11.33 -21.26
C VAL A 86 -6.23 -10.72 -20.50
N GLY A 87 -5.91 -9.44 -20.75
CA GLY A 87 -4.91 -8.69 -19.98
C GLY A 87 -5.23 -8.70 -18.48
N THR A 88 -6.49 -8.40 -18.12
CA THR A 88 -6.95 -8.44 -16.73
C THR A 88 -6.78 -9.83 -16.11
N ALA A 89 -7.16 -10.89 -16.80
CA ALA A 89 -7.04 -12.26 -16.31
C ALA A 89 -5.58 -12.65 -16.06
N ILE A 90 -4.67 -12.30 -16.97
CA ILE A 90 -3.23 -12.55 -16.83
C ILE A 90 -2.68 -11.81 -15.60
N PHE A 91 -2.88 -10.51 -15.51
CA PHE A 91 -2.34 -9.70 -14.41
C PHE A 91 -3.02 -9.99 -13.08
N ALA A 92 -4.31 -10.36 -13.06
CA ALA A 92 -4.98 -10.82 -11.85
C ALA A 92 -4.38 -12.14 -11.32
N ALA A 93 -4.07 -13.10 -12.19
CA ALA A 93 -3.41 -14.34 -11.80
C ALA A 93 -2.01 -14.07 -11.22
N ILE A 94 -1.22 -13.20 -11.86
CA ILE A 94 0.10 -12.77 -11.37
C ILE A 94 -0.03 -12.08 -10.01
N PHE A 95 -0.96 -11.12 -9.88
CA PHE A 95 -1.19 -10.41 -8.63
C PHE A 95 -1.59 -11.35 -7.49
N ILE A 96 -2.54 -12.25 -7.71
CA ILE A 96 -2.98 -13.21 -6.69
C ILE A 96 -1.82 -14.08 -6.25
N GLY A 97 -1.01 -14.59 -7.19
CA GLY A 97 0.18 -15.38 -6.88
C GLY A 97 1.19 -14.61 -6.03
N LEU A 98 1.51 -13.37 -6.40
CA LEU A 98 2.43 -12.51 -5.66
C LEU A 98 1.87 -12.09 -4.29
N ALA A 99 0.58 -11.76 -4.19
CA ALA A 99 -0.07 -11.41 -2.93
C ALA A 99 -0.08 -12.61 -1.96
N VAL A 100 -0.38 -13.81 -2.44
CA VAL A 100 -0.29 -15.03 -1.64
C VAL A 100 1.17 -15.29 -1.19
N ALA A 101 2.15 -15.10 -2.07
CA ALA A 101 3.56 -15.20 -1.71
C ALA A 101 3.93 -14.16 -0.63
N GLN A 102 3.49 -12.90 -0.79
CA GLN A 102 3.72 -11.81 0.16
C GLN A 102 3.12 -12.14 1.54
N ILE A 103 1.91 -12.69 1.58
CA ILE A 103 1.25 -13.09 2.84
C ILE A 103 1.98 -14.26 3.51
N ARG A 104 2.55 -15.19 2.74
CA ARG A 104 3.26 -16.37 3.28
C ARG A 104 4.66 -16.06 3.80
N VAL A 105 5.35 -15.07 3.24
CA VAL A 105 6.67 -14.65 3.73
C VAL A 105 6.52 -13.98 5.09
N THR A 106 7.39 -14.30 6.03
CA THR A 106 7.32 -13.77 7.42
C THR A 106 8.09 -12.48 7.62
N THR A 107 9.01 -12.15 6.70
CA THR A 107 9.86 -10.96 6.78
C THR A 107 9.63 -10.04 5.59
N PHE A 108 9.90 -8.76 5.75
CA PHE A 108 9.84 -7.78 4.66
C PHE A 108 10.80 -8.14 3.53
N ASN A 109 10.28 -8.24 2.31
CA ASN A 109 11.06 -8.43 1.09
C ASN A 109 10.75 -7.30 0.09
N PRO A 110 11.69 -6.38 -0.20
CA PRO A 110 11.42 -5.24 -1.06
C PRO A 110 11.09 -5.65 -2.51
N TYR A 111 11.73 -6.67 -3.04
CA TYR A 111 11.46 -7.14 -4.40
C TYR A 111 10.04 -7.67 -4.53
N LEU A 112 9.64 -8.54 -3.61
CA LEU A 112 8.31 -9.13 -3.61
C LEU A 112 7.23 -8.04 -3.42
N TYR A 113 7.46 -7.09 -2.52
CA TYR A 113 6.55 -5.98 -2.30
C TYR A 113 6.34 -5.14 -3.57
N TRP A 114 7.43 -4.69 -4.21
CA TRP A 114 7.33 -3.85 -5.40
C TRP A 114 6.79 -4.61 -6.62
N LEU A 115 7.12 -5.90 -6.78
CA LEU A 115 6.50 -6.74 -7.80
C LEU A 115 4.98 -6.87 -7.58
N THR A 116 4.54 -7.03 -6.33
CA THR A 116 3.11 -7.07 -6.01
C THR A 116 2.45 -5.72 -6.29
N ILE A 117 3.10 -4.60 -5.97
CA ILE A 117 2.60 -3.25 -6.33
C ILE A 117 2.47 -3.10 -7.85
N ILE A 118 3.49 -3.48 -8.63
CA ILE A 118 3.43 -3.42 -10.09
C ILE A 118 2.28 -4.29 -10.62
N ALA A 119 2.13 -5.49 -10.13
CA ALA A 119 1.03 -6.37 -10.54
C ALA A 119 -0.34 -5.78 -10.21
N THR A 120 -0.53 -5.19 -9.00
CA THR A 120 -1.80 -4.56 -8.62
C THR A 120 -2.13 -3.35 -9.48
N THR A 121 -1.14 -2.54 -9.82
CA THR A 121 -1.39 -1.36 -10.65
C THR A 121 -1.71 -1.75 -12.08
N THR A 122 -1.03 -2.77 -12.63
CA THR A 122 -1.29 -3.24 -14.00
C THR A 122 -2.66 -3.93 -14.13
N VAL A 123 -3.05 -4.78 -13.16
CA VAL A 123 -4.42 -5.34 -13.18
C VAL A 123 -5.46 -4.26 -12.97
N GLY A 124 -5.15 -3.22 -12.16
CA GLY A 124 -6.02 -2.07 -11.98
C GLY A 124 -6.30 -1.32 -13.28
N THR A 125 -5.27 -1.09 -14.11
CA THR A 125 -5.40 -0.50 -15.44
C THR A 125 -6.33 -1.34 -16.33
N THR A 126 -5.94 -2.58 -16.58
CA THR A 126 -6.67 -3.44 -17.51
C THR A 126 -8.11 -3.71 -17.07
N MET A 127 -8.38 -3.76 -15.75
CA MET A 127 -9.71 -3.94 -15.18
C MET A 127 -10.57 -2.68 -15.32
N ALA A 128 -10.01 -1.49 -15.11
CA ALA A 128 -10.71 -0.23 -15.33
C ALA A 128 -11.07 -0.07 -16.80
N ASP A 129 -10.11 -0.28 -17.70
CA ASP A 129 -10.35 -0.23 -19.13
C ASP A 129 -11.39 -1.26 -19.59
N PHE A 130 -11.35 -2.47 -19.03
CA PHE A 130 -12.37 -3.47 -19.35
C PHE A 130 -13.76 -3.00 -18.92
N ALA A 131 -13.89 -2.46 -17.71
CA ALA A 131 -15.16 -1.96 -17.20
C ALA A 131 -15.68 -0.75 -18.01
N ASP A 132 -14.81 0.22 -18.28
CA ASP A 132 -15.21 1.47 -18.90
C ASP A 132 -15.33 1.36 -20.43
N ARG A 133 -14.39 0.71 -21.10
CA ARG A 133 -14.29 0.64 -22.56
C ARG A 133 -14.99 -0.58 -23.15
N SER A 134 -14.98 -1.74 -22.46
CA SER A 134 -15.63 -2.96 -22.98
C SER A 134 -17.06 -3.14 -22.49
N LEU A 135 -17.33 -2.89 -21.19
CA LEU A 135 -18.67 -2.99 -20.61
C LEU A 135 -19.48 -1.69 -20.71
N GLY A 136 -18.82 -0.56 -20.97
CA GLY A 136 -19.49 0.73 -21.14
C GLY A 136 -20.11 1.30 -19.86
N ILE A 137 -19.56 0.96 -18.68
CA ILE A 137 -20.06 1.47 -17.38
C ILE A 137 -19.89 2.99 -17.30
N GLY A 138 -18.84 3.51 -17.95
CA GLY A 138 -18.50 4.93 -17.97
C GLY A 138 -17.71 5.37 -16.72
N TYR A 139 -16.77 6.27 -16.95
CA TYR A 139 -15.77 6.68 -15.94
C TYR A 139 -16.39 7.27 -14.66
N ALA A 140 -17.44 8.09 -14.78
CA ALA A 140 -18.03 8.74 -13.60
C ALA A 140 -18.73 7.73 -12.68
N GLY A 141 -19.57 6.84 -13.23
CA GLY A 141 -20.27 5.81 -12.47
C GLY A 141 -19.30 4.77 -11.91
N GLY A 142 -18.35 4.30 -12.72
CA GLY A 142 -17.30 3.38 -12.33
C GLY A 142 -16.43 3.94 -11.20
N SER A 143 -16.00 5.20 -11.32
CA SER A 143 -15.22 5.86 -10.27
C SER A 143 -15.97 6.00 -8.94
N LEU A 144 -17.26 6.37 -8.97
CA LEU A 144 -18.06 6.47 -7.75
C LEU A 144 -18.25 5.10 -7.08
N PHE A 145 -18.50 4.07 -7.86
CA PHE A 145 -18.63 2.69 -7.38
C PHE A 145 -17.31 2.21 -6.74
N LEU A 146 -16.19 2.39 -7.44
CA LEU A 146 -14.86 2.01 -6.93
C LEU A 146 -14.45 2.81 -5.69
N LEU A 147 -14.77 4.11 -5.63
CA LEU A 147 -14.56 4.92 -4.44
C LEU A 147 -15.36 4.38 -3.26
N THR A 148 -16.60 3.97 -3.49
CA THR A 148 -17.44 3.36 -2.44
C THR A 148 -16.81 2.06 -1.94
N LEU A 149 -16.34 1.18 -2.82
CA LEU A 149 -15.66 -0.06 -2.45
C LEU A 149 -14.35 0.19 -1.70
N LEU A 150 -13.57 1.18 -2.13
CA LEU A 150 -12.34 1.59 -1.45
C LEU A 150 -12.62 2.09 -0.02
N LEU A 151 -13.57 3.00 0.13
CA LEU A 151 -13.93 3.54 1.46
C LEU A 151 -14.53 2.44 2.35
N MET A 152 -15.33 1.54 1.79
CA MET A 152 -15.87 0.40 2.50
C MET A 152 -14.76 -0.56 2.95
N SER A 153 -13.77 -0.85 2.10
CA SER A 153 -12.63 -1.72 2.47
C SER A 153 -11.81 -1.11 3.60
N LEU A 154 -11.51 0.20 3.55
CA LEU A 154 -10.83 0.92 4.63
C LEU A 154 -11.65 0.92 5.92
N PHE A 155 -12.96 1.14 5.83
CA PHE A 155 -13.87 1.13 6.99
C PHE A 155 -13.94 -0.25 7.64
N VAL A 156 -14.14 -1.31 6.84
CA VAL A 156 -14.18 -2.70 7.36
C VAL A 156 -12.84 -3.08 7.96
N TRP A 157 -11.72 -2.71 7.33
CA TRP A 157 -10.39 -2.92 7.87
C TRP A 157 -10.22 -2.21 9.22
N TYR A 158 -10.56 -0.92 9.31
CA TYR A 158 -10.50 -0.17 10.56
C TYR A 158 -11.37 -0.81 11.66
N ARG A 159 -12.62 -1.17 11.33
CA ARG A 159 -13.54 -1.81 12.28
C ARG A 159 -13.07 -3.16 12.77
N THR A 160 -12.35 -3.90 11.93
CA THR A 160 -11.92 -5.27 12.24
C THR A 160 -10.58 -5.30 12.99
N MET A 161 -9.65 -4.40 12.64
CA MET A 161 -8.27 -4.42 13.12
C MET A 161 -7.93 -3.24 14.05
N GLY A 162 -8.83 -2.25 14.18
CA GLY A 162 -8.63 -1.05 15.00
C GLY A 162 -7.67 -0.01 14.40
N SER A 163 -6.94 -0.34 13.33
CA SER A 163 -6.01 0.55 12.67
C SER A 163 -5.89 0.22 11.19
N ILE A 164 -5.73 1.26 10.36
CA ILE A 164 -5.38 1.16 8.93
C ILE A 164 -3.98 1.71 8.66
N SER A 165 -3.14 1.83 9.69
CA SER A 165 -1.74 2.23 9.53
C SER A 165 -0.94 1.14 8.83
N VAL A 166 -0.11 1.53 7.86
CA VAL A 166 0.77 0.60 7.14
C VAL A 166 1.81 -0.05 8.04
N GLU A 167 2.15 0.60 9.14
CA GLU A 167 3.06 0.08 10.16
C GLU A 167 2.48 -1.12 10.91
N THR A 168 1.16 -1.32 10.87
CA THR A 168 0.46 -2.46 11.48
C THR A 168 0.27 -3.64 10.52
N VAL A 169 0.76 -3.54 9.28
CA VAL A 169 0.63 -4.60 8.26
C VAL A 169 1.72 -5.66 8.48
N ASN A 170 1.46 -6.56 9.42
CA ASN A 170 2.41 -7.58 9.88
C ASN A 170 1.78 -8.96 10.11
N SER A 171 0.51 -9.13 9.81
CA SER A 171 -0.21 -10.38 9.93
C SER A 171 -0.94 -10.74 8.63
N PRO A 172 -1.19 -12.03 8.34
CA PRO A 172 -1.91 -12.43 7.12
C PRO A 172 -3.25 -11.71 6.94
N LYS A 173 -3.96 -11.45 8.03
CA LYS A 173 -5.26 -10.78 8.01
C LYS A 173 -5.13 -9.30 7.65
N THR A 174 -4.17 -8.57 8.24
CA THR A 174 -3.93 -7.17 7.91
C THR A 174 -3.41 -7.01 6.48
N GLU A 175 -2.57 -7.94 6.01
CA GLU A 175 -2.09 -7.95 4.63
C GLU A 175 -3.21 -8.19 3.62
N MET A 176 -4.15 -9.09 3.92
CA MET A 176 -5.30 -9.31 3.05
C MET A 176 -6.12 -8.03 2.89
N PHE A 177 -6.44 -7.33 3.98
CA PHE A 177 -7.11 -6.03 3.90
C PHE A 177 -6.29 -5.00 3.12
N TYR A 178 -4.98 -4.95 3.35
CA TYR A 178 -4.07 -4.04 2.66
C TYR A 178 -4.11 -4.25 1.15
N TRP A 179 -3.94 -5.49 0.67
CA TRP A 179 -3.90 -5.80 -0.76
C TRP A 179 -5.26 -5.61 -1.45
N ILE A 180 -6.37 -5.93 -0.77
CA ILE A 180 -7.73 -5.66 -1.27
C ILE A 180 -7.96 -4.14 -1.40
N THR A 181 -7.58 -3.36 -0.39
CA THR A 181 -7.71 -1.91 -0.41
C THR A 181 -6.86 -1.29 -1.51
N ILE A 182 -5.61 -1.75 -1.67
CA ILE A 182 -4.74 -1.32 -2.77
C ILE A 182 -5.37 -1.63 -4.12
N MET A 183 -5.92 -2.82 -4.30
CA MET A 183 -6.55 -3.23 -5.57
C MET A 183 -7.66 -2.25 -5.96
N PHE A 184 -8.59 -1.91 -5.04
CA PHE A 184 -9.62 -0.92 -5.32
C PHE A 184 -9.04 0.47 -5.60
N SER A 185 -8.01 0.88 -4.85
CA SER A 185 -7.33 2.16 -5.06
C SER A 185 -6.67 2.24 -6.43
N GLN A 186 -6.03 1.17 -6.89
CA GLN A 186 -5.35 1.14 -8.18
C GLN A 186 -6.35 1.23 -9.34
N THR A 187 -7.45 0.46 -9.29
CA THR A 187 -8.49 0.50 -10.30
C THR A 187 -9.19 1.85 -10.35
N LEU A 188 -9.56 2.39 -9.17
CA LEU A 188 -10.15 3.74 -9.07
C LEU A 188 -9.23 4.81 -9.68
N GLY A 189 -7.91 4.70 -9.41
CA GLY A 189 -6.98 5.71 -9.90
C GLY A 189 -6.86 5.75 -11.41
N THR A 190 -6.95 4.61 -12.11
CA THR A 190 -7.03 4.58 -13.59
C THR A 190 -8.30 5.28 -14.05
N ALA A 191 -9.46 4.84 -13.56
CA ALA A 191 -10.74 5.43 -13.94
C ALA A 191 -10.80 6.96 -13.72
N LEU A 192 -10.19 7.46 -12.62
CA LEU A 192 -10.08 8.90 -12.36
C LEU A 192 -9.11 9.61 -13.31
N GLY A 193 -7.98 8.97 -13.64
CA GLY A 193 -7.01 9.49 -14.60
C GLY A 193 -7.64 9.69 -15.96
N ASP A 194 -8.27 8.65 -16.49
CA ASP A 194 -8.97 8.65 -17.78
C ASP A 194 -10.15 9.63 -17.78
N TRP A 195 -10.96 9.62 -16.73
CA TRP A 195 -12.06 10.58 -16.60
C TRP A 195 -11.58 12.02 -16.68
N THR A 196 -10.48 12.33 -16.00
CA THR A 196 -9.90 13.67 -15.95
C THR A 196 -9.32 14.06 -17.31
N ALA A 197 -8.59 13.17 -17.96
CA ALA A 197 -7.95 13.44 -19.23
C ALA A 197 -8.97 13.49 -20.40
N ASP A 198 -9.83 12.48 -20.49
CA ASP A 198 -10.73 12.29 -21.63
C ASP A 198 -12.07 13.01 -21.43
N THR A 199 -12.80 12.75 -20.33
CA THR A 199 -14.16 13.25 -20.13
C THR A 199 -14.16 14.71 -19.65
N ALA A 200 -13.31 15.08 -18.69
CA ALA A 200 -13.18 16.47 -18.26
C ALA A 200 -12.41 17.34 -19.27
N GLY A 201 -11.78 16.71 -20.26
CA GLY A 201 -11.18 17.36 -21.41
C GLY A 201 -9.93 18.18 -21.13
N ILE A 202 -9.27 17.99 -19.97
CA ILE A 202 -8.03 18.73 -19.63
C ILE A 202 -6.77 18.03 -20.16
N GLY A 203 -6.91 16.86 -20.78
CA GLY A 203 -5.83 16.08 -21.37
C GLY A 203 -4.89 15.46 -20.33
N TYR A 204 -3.94 14.65 -20.79
CA TYR A 204 -3.01 13.93 -19.92
C TYR A 204 -2.10 14.84 -19.12
N THR A 205 -1.57 15.88 -19.75
CA THR A 205 -0.73 16.89 -19.07
C THR A 205 -1.51 17.64 -17.99
N GLY A 206 -2.75 18.07 -18.31
CA GLY A 206 -3.63 18.74 -17.35
C GLY A 206 -3.99 17.84 -16.17
N GLY A 207 -4.33 16.57 -16.44
CA GLY A 207 -4.57 15.57 -15.41
C GLY A 207 -3.34 15.36 -14.49
N ALA A 208 -2.15 15.20 -15.09
CA ALA A 208 -0.91 15.08 -14.33
C ALA A 208 -0.63 16.30 -13.44
N LEU A 209 -0.89 17.51 -13.93
CA LEU A 209 -0.74 18.74 -13.15
C LEU A 209 -1.75 18.80 -11.98
N VAL A 210 -3.01 18.44 -12.21
CA VAL A 210 -4.04 18.40 -11.16
C VAL A 210 -3.67 17.42 -10.06
N PHE A 211 -3.35 16.16 -10.40
CA PHE A 211 -3.01 15.16 -9.40
C PHE A 211 -1.66 15.43 -8.75
N GLY A 212 -0.69 16.00 -9.47
CA GLY A 212 0.57 16.47 -8.92
C GLY A 212 0.38 17.61 -7.91
N ALA A 213 -0.49 18.58 -8.23
CA ALA A 213 -0.84 19.67 -7.30
C ALA A 213 -1.55 19.15 -6.05
N LEU A 214 -2.49 18.22 -6.19
CA LEU A 214 -3.15 17.58 -5.03
C LEU A 214 -2.16 16.81 -4.15
N LEU A 215 -1.19 16.11 -4.74
CA LEU A 215 -0.10 15.46 -3.99
C LEU A 215 0.79 16.49 -3.28
N ALA A 216 1.08 17.62 -3.91
CA ALA A 216 1.83 18.71 -3.27
C ALA A 216 1.06 19.28 -2.06
N VAL A 217 -0.27 19.41 -2.14
CA VAL A 217 -1.13 19.81 -1.00
C VAL A 217 -1.07 18.79 0.13
N VAL A 218 -1.13 17.49 -0.19
CA VAL A 218 -1.00 16.43 0.83
C VAL A 218 0.39 16.46 1.47
N ALA A 219 1.46 16.67 0.67
CA ALA A 219 2.83 16.82 1.18
C ALA A 219 2.95 18.08 2.07
N ALA A 220 2.37 19.20 1.67
CA ALA A 220 2.31 20.40 2.51
C ALA A 220 1.56 20.11 3.82
N GLY A 221 0.44 19.38 3.77
CA GLY A 221 -0.28 18.90 4.95
C GLY A 221 0.61 18.07 5.89
N PHE A 222 1.49 17.26 5.32
CA PHE A 222 2.45 16.48 6.11
C PHE A 222 3.46 17.35 6.85
N PHE A 223 4.02 18.39 6.22
CA PHE A 223 5.04 19.23 6.83
C PHE A 223 4.50 20.33 7.73
N PHE A 224 3.33 20.89 7.40
CA PHE A 224 2.83 22.11 8.03
C PHE A 224 1.60 21.91 8.92
N THR A 225 1.05 20.69 9.03
CA THR A 225 -0.15 20.44 9.83
C THR A 225 0.01 19.25 10.80
N LYS A 226 -0.95 19.12 11.72
CA LYS A 226 -1.07 18.00 12.66
C LYS A 226 -2.07 16.93 12.19
N ILE A 227 -2.41 16.90 10.91
CA ILE A 227 -3.32 15.90 10.33
C ILE A 227 -2.71 14.50 10.51
N SER A 228 -3.56 13.51 10.76
CA SER A 228 -3.15 12.11 10.91
C SER A 228 -2.24 11.64 9.77
N ARG A 229 -1.07 11.13 10.12
CA ARG A 229 -0.09 10.61 9.15
C ARG A 229 -0.67 9.45 8.33
N THR A 230 -1.49 8.62 8.95
CA THR A 230 -2.21 7.53 8.27
C THR A 230 -3.18 8.07 7.23
N LEU A 231 -3.93 9.13 7.55
CA LEU A 231 -4.84 9.76 6.58
C LEU A 231 -4.07 10.37 5.41
N LEU A 232 -2.98 11.10 5.68
CA LEU A 232 -2.14 11.69 4.63
C LEU A 232 -1.47 10.61 3.76
N PHE A 233 -1.05 9.49 4.36
CA PHE A 233 -0.53 8.35 3.62
C PHE A 233 -1.56 7.82 2.62
N TRP A 234 -2.80 7.52 3.07
CA TRP A 234 -3.83 7.00 2.18
C TRP A 234 -4.24 8.01 1.11
N ALA A 235 -4.33 9.30 1.47
CA ALA A 235 -4.60 10.36 0.48
C ALA A 235 -3.50 10.41 -0.61
N ALA A 236 -2.23 10.43 -0.21
CA ALA A 236 -1.11 10.39 -1.16
C ALA A 236 -1.09 9.08 -1.97
N PHE A 237 -1.32 7.93 -1.31
CA PHE A 237 -1.30 6.62 -1.95
C PHE A 237 -2.38 6.51 -3.05
N ILE A 238 -3.58 7.01 -2.78
CA ILE A 238 -4.69 7.04 -3.73
C ILE A 238 -4.36 7.98 -4.89
N LEU A 239 -3.85 9.20 -4.60
CA LEU A 239 -3.56 10.23 -5.61
C LEU A 239 -2.36 9.88 -6.53
N THR A 240 -1.40 9.08 -6.07
CA THR A 240 -0.28 8.64 -6.92
C THR A 240 -0.75 7.78 -8.09
N ARG A 241 -1.90 7.11 -7.99
CA ARG A 241 -2.35 6.22 -9.06
C ARG A 241 -2.93 6.98 -10.27
N PRO A 242 -3.88 7.94 -10.14
CA PRO A 242 -4.31 8.74 -11.28
C PRO A 242 -3.18 9.60 -11.84
N LEU A 243 -2.24 10.08 -11.01
CA LEU A 243 -1.03 10.73 -11.52
C LEU A 243 -0.22 9.77 -12.42
N GLY A 244 0.01 8.53 -11.97
CA GLY A 244 0.74 7.53 -12.76
C GLY A 244 0.03 7.15 -14.05
N ALA A 245 -1.32 7.07 -14.03
CA ALA A 245 -2.13 6.81 -15.22
C ALA A 245 -1.96 7.95 -16.25
N THR A 246 -2.21 9.18 -15.85
CA THR A 246 -2.05 10.34 -16.74
C THR A 246 -0.61 10.53 -17.24
N LEU A 247 0.40 10.20 -16.45
CA LEU A 247 1.80 10.20 -16.90
C LEU A 247 2.08 9.06 -17.89
N GLY A 248 1.55 7.86 -17.66
CA GLY A 248 1.68 6.73 -18.58
C GLY A 248 1.07 7.04 -19.93
N ASP A 249 -0.16 7.51 -19.93
CA ASP A 249 -0.86 7.96 -21.13
C ASP A 249 -0.14 9.11 -21.83
N PHE A 250 0.38 10.08 -21.08
CA PHE A 250 1.19 11.14 -21.67
C PHE A 250 2.42 10.60 -22.40
N LEU A 251 3.04 9.54 -21.89
CA LEU A 251 4.20 8.94 -22.54
C LEU A 251 3.83 8.20 -23.82
N ASP A 252 2.73 7.43 -23.85
CA ASP A 252 2.48 6.43 -24.90
C ASP A 252 1.35 6.77 -25.87
N LYS A 253 0.45 7.68 -25.51
CA LYS A 253 -0.66 8.06 -26.41
C LYS A 253 -0.17 8.92 -27.60
N PRO A 254 -0.91 8.91 -28.71
CA PRO A 254 -0.53 9.66 -29.91
C PRO A 254 -0.38 11.17 -29.67
N LEU A 255 0.46 11.82 -30.47
CA LEU A 255 0.60 13.28 -30.46
C LEU A 255 -0.72 14.01 -30.69
N SER A 256 -1.61 13.44 -31.52
CA SER A 256 -2.96 13.96 -31.76
C SER A 256 -3.85 13.99 -30.54
N SER A 257 -3.55 13.16 -29.54
CA SER A 257 -4.25 13.09 -28.25
C SER A 257 -3.47 13.79 -27.12
N GLY A 258 -2.40 14.52 -27.44
CA GLY A 258 -1.58 15.24 -26.48
C GLY A 258 -0.52 14.39 -25.76
N GLY A 259 -0.27 13.16 -26.23
CA GLY A 259 0.81 12.30 -25.73
C GLY A 259 2.12 12.49 -26.48
N LEU A 260 3.16 11.75 -26.10
CA LEU A 260 4.50 11.77 -26.72
C LEU A 260 4.68 10.67 -27.76
N ALA A 261 3.71 9.77 -27.96
CA ALA A 261 3.74 8.64 -28.88
C ALA A 261 4.97 7.71 -28.69
N LEU A 262 5.46 7.56 -27.46
CA LEU A 262 6.56 6.65 -27.16
C LEU A 262 6.06 5.19 -27.26
N SER A 263 6.98 4.29 -27.63
CA SER A 263 6.65 2.86 -27.57
C SER A 263 6.34 2.42 -26.14
N ARG A 264 5.16 1.81 -25.93
CA ARG A 264 4.74 1.25 -24.63
C ARG A 264 5.78 0.29 -24.06
N PHE A 265 6.37 -0.55 -24.93
CA PHE A 265 7.44 -1.48 -24.51
C PHE A 265 8.68 -0.75 -24.07
N ALA A 266 9.11 0.30 -24.78
CA ALA A 266 10.28 1.09 -24.42
C ALA A 266 10.04 1.87 -23.13
N ALA A 267 8.90 2.55 -22.98
CA ALA A 267 8.53 3.27 -21.76
C ALA A 267 8.47 2.32 -20.55
N SER A 268 7.81 1.17 -20.69
CA SER A 268 7.75 0.15 -19.64
C SER A 268 9.13 -0.42 -19.31
N GLY A 269 9.99 -0.66 -20.30
CA GLY A 269 11.36 -1.13 -20.09
C GLY A 269 12.21 -0.15 -19.29
N VAL A 270 12.15 1.15 -19.64
CA VAL A 270 12.87 2.21 -18.90
C VAL A 270 12.37 2.29 -17.46
N LEU A 271 11.06 2.25 -17.24
CA LEU A 271 10.47 2.29 -15.89
C LEU A 271 10.86 1.05 -15.07
N LEU A 272 10.87 -0.15 -15.67
CA LEU A 272 11.33 -1.36 -15.01
C LEU A 272 12.79 -1.27 -14.59
N VAL A 273 13.67 -0.78 -15.48
CA VAL A 273 15.09 -0.57 -15.17
C VAL A 273 15.26 0.45 -14.06
N PHE A 274 14.51 1.55 -14.11
CA PHE A 274 14.54 2.57 -13.06
C PHE A 274 14.09 2.01 -11.70
N ILE A 275 12.95 1.31 -11.64
CA ILE A 275 12.43 0.72 -10.40
C ILE A 275 13.39 -0.35 -9.87
N GLY A 276 13.86 -1.26 -10.74
CA GLY A 276 14.84 -2.28 -10.37
C GLY A 276 16.14 -1.69 -9.85
N GLY A 277 16.66 -0.66 -10.53
CA GLY A 277 17.84 0.09 -10.10
C GLY A 277 17.61 0.76 -8.74
N ALA A 278 16.45 1.39 -8.53
CA ALA A 278 16.12 2.02 -7.25
C ALA A 278 16.07 0.98 -6.10
N ILE A 279 15.51 -0.22 -6.36
CA ILE A 279 15.44 -1.28 -5.35
C ILE A 279 16.83 -1.82 -5.00
N VAL A 280 17.71 -1.96 -5.99
CA VAL A 280 19.07 -2.51 -5.80
C VAL A 280 20.01 -1.49 -5.17
N LEU A 281 19.98 -0.24 -5.64
CA LEU A 281 20.94 0.80 -5.23
C LEU A 281 20.61 1.43 -3.89
N PHE A 282 19.33 1.48 -3.52
CA PHE A 282 18.89 2.13 -2.29
C PHE A 282 18.38 1.11 -1.27
N LYS A 283 18.73 1.36 -0.01
CA LYS A 283 18.37 0.47 1.09
C LYS A 283 16.88 0.63 1.45
N HIS A 284 16.05 -0.33 1.08
CA HIS A 284 14.66 -0.39 1.53
C HIS A 284 14.58 -1.06 2.91
N ARG A 285 13.98 -0.36 3.87
CA ARG A 285 13.76 -0.90 5.23
C ARG A 285 12.27 -1.13 5.44
N ALA A 286 11.92 -2.10 6.28
CA ALA A 286 10.55 -2.28 6.74
C ALA A 286 10.08 -1.04 7.50
N ALA A 287 8.77 -0.74 7.44
CA ALA A 287 8.17 0.28 8.30
C ALA A 287 8.28 -0.17 9.76
N THR A 288 8.73 0.74 10.62
CA THR A 288 8.75 0.55 12.07
C THR A 288 7.54 1.22 12.69
N LYS A 289 7.05 0.70 13.81
CA LYS A 289 6.02 1.39 14.59
C LYS A 289 6.48 2.82 14.89
N ALA A 290 5.68 3.80 14.57
CA ALA A 290 5.88 5.16 15.09
C ALA A 290 5.71 5.10 16.63
N HIS A 291 6.71 5.58 17.33
CA HIS A 291 6.66 5.77 18.78
C HIS A 291 5.77 6.96 19.12
#